data_04ee244cae9bd9b5e6929c44aa42d825
#
_entry.id   04ee244cae9bd9b5e6929c44aa42d825
#
_cell.length_a   1.000
_cell.length_b   1.000
_cell.length_c   1.000
_cell.angle_alpha   90.00
_cell.angle_beta   90.00
_cell.angle_gamma   90.00
#
_symmetry.space_group_name_H-M   'P 1'
#
loop_
_entity.id
_entity.type
_entity.pdbx_description
1 polymer ?
#
loop_
_entity_poly.entity_id
_entity_poly.type
_entity_poly.pdbx_seq_one_letter_code
_entity_poly.pdbx_strand_id
1 'polypeptide(L)'
;AVCGLLGDIWLDAKYIFPSEKNGLLKAGFISFLIGHIFFIAGMFITYGVSTISIICGVVGAIGAPFSCILTEKLFKANFGKDKLISIVYTSVLMLATGISLGIAIDNSFDLSSLVRFIGMALFLGSDAVLAKIYFCEGQNTRVNVVINHALYYLAQFLLATSLFLF
;
A
#
# COMPACT_ATOMS: atom_id res chain seq x y z
N ALA A 1 4.61 -6.58 10.24
CA ALA A 1 6.07 -6.36 10.10
C ALA A 1 6.73 -7.45 9.23
N VAL A 2 6.61 -8.77 9.55
CA VAL A 2 7.32 -9.84 8.82
C VAL A 2 6.98 -9.86 7.32
N CYS A 3 5.70 -9.79 6.95
CA CYS A 3 5.29 -9.80 5.54
C CYS A 3 5.82 -8.57 4.78
N GLY A 4 5.90 -7.40 5.41
CA GLY A 4 6.51 -6.22 4.81
C GLY A 4 8.00 -6.42 4.57
N LEU A 5 8.75 -6.90 5.57
CA LEU A 5 10.17 -7.21 5.41
C LEU A 5 10.44 -8.22 4.29
N LEU A 6 9.63 -9.28 4.20
CA LEU A 6 9.73 -10.25 3.10
C LEU A 6 9.43 -9.59 1.76
N GLY A 7 8.42 -8.71 1.70
CA GLY A 7 8.11 -7.93 0.51
C GLY A 7 9.30 -7.07 0.05
N ASP A 8 9.93 -6.35 0.97
CA ASP A 8 11.11 -5.54 0.69
C ASP A 8 12.28 -6.38 0.15
N ILE A 9 12.56 -7.52 0.82
CA ILE A 9 13.62 -8.44 0.38
C ILE A 9 13.35 -8.92 -1.07
N TRP A 10 12.13 -9.32 -1.40
CA TRP A 10 11.79 -9.75 -2.76
C TRP A 10 11.92 -8.63 -3.78
N LEU A 11 11.48 -7.41 -3.44
CA LEU A 11 11.60 -6.26 -4.35
C LEU A 11 13.05 -5.85 -4.59
N ASP A 12 13.93 -5.97 -3.60
CA ASP A 12 15.35 -5.61 -3.72
C ASP A 12 16.18 -6.74 -4.33
N ALA A 13 15.77 -8.00 -4.20
CA ALA A 13 16.44 -9.14 -4.81
C ALA A 13 16.54 -9.04 -6.35
N LYS A 14 15.70 -8.23 -6.99
CA LYS A 14 15.80 -7.93 -8.44
C LYS A 14 17.15 -7.34 -8.88
N TYR A 15 17.83 -6.63 -7.97
CA TYR A 15 19.16 -6.07 -8.25
C TYR A 15 20.26 -7.12 -8.24
N ILE A 16 20.02 -8.24 -7.53
CA ILE A 16 20.94 -9.38 -7.45
C ILE A 16 20.61 -10.40 -8.56
N PHE A 17 19.32 -10.60 -8.83
CA PHE A 17 18.81 -11.58 -9.80
C PHE A 17 17.94 -10.90 -10.89
N PRO A 18 18.54 -10.16 -11.83
CA PRO A 18 17.78 -9.41 -12.84
C PRO A 18 16.93 -10.28 -13.78
N SER A 19 17.35 -11.54 -14.02
CA SER A 19 16.60 -12.52 -14.83
C SER A 19 15.26 -12.90 -14.21
N GLU A 20 15.15 -12.85 -12.88
CA GLU A 20 13.97 -13.27 -12.11
C GLU A 20 13.08 -12.07 -11.71
N LYS A 21 13.36 -10.87 -12.22
CA LYS A 21 12.70 -9.62 -11.84
C LYS A 21 11.18 -9.72 -11.74
N ASN A 22 10.53 -10.36 -12.72
CA ASN A 22 9.06 -10.47 -12.75
C ASN A 22 8.50 -11.40 -11.66
N GLY A 23 9.20 -12.50 -11.38
CA GLY A 23 8.85 -13.42 -10.29
C GLY A 23 9.01 -12.76 -8.92
N LEU A 24 10.12 -12.06 -8.73
CA LEU A 24 10.45 -11.35 -7.50
C LEU A 24 9.45 -10.20 -7.23
N LEU A 25 9.04 -9.47 -8.26
CA LEU A 25 8.01 -8.44 -8.15
C LEU A 25 6.67 -9.03 -7.68
N LYS A 26 6.25 -10.14 -8.25
CA LYS A 26 5.02 -10.83 -7.83
C LYS A 26 5.10 -11.36 -6.41
N ALA A 27 6.24 -11.94 -6.02
CA ALA A 27 6.48 -12.40 -4.65
C ALA A 27 6.39 -11.23 -3.65
N GLY A 28 6.96 -10.07 -3.99
CA GLY A 28 6.84 -8.84 -3.21
C GLY A 28 5.37 -8.42 -3.04
N PHE A 29 4.62 -8.29 -4.14
CA PHE A 29 3.19 -7.93 -4.09
C PHE A 29 2.37 -8.91 -3.25
N ILE A 30 2.59 -10.22 -3.38
CA ILE A 30 1.89 -11.23 -2.59
C ILE A 30 2.22 -11.10 -1.09
N SER A 31 3.50 -10.86 -0.76
CA SER A 31 3.92 -10.69 0.63
C SER A 31 3.27 -9.47 1.27
N PHE A 32 3.26 -8.33 0.59
CA PHE A 32 2.57 -7.12 1.07
C PHE A 32 1.05 -7.29 1.13
N LEU A 33 0.44 -7.94 0.13
CA LEU A 33 -0.99 -8.25 0.12
C LEU A 33 -1.41 -9.04 1.38
N ILE A 34 -0.67 -10.10 1.70
CA ILE A 34 -0.91 -10.89 2.91
C ILE A 34 -0.75 -10.02 4.15
N GLY A 35 0.28 -9.16 4.19
CA GLY A 35 0.50 -8.20 5.27
C GLY A 35 -0.68 -7.26 5.48
N HIS A 36 -1.26 -6.72 4.40
CA HIS A 36 -2.43 -5.83 4.47
C HIS A 36 -3.69 -6.56 4.92
N ILE A 37 -3.90 -7.82 4.51
CA ILE A 37 -5.02 -8.64 5.01
C ILE A 37 -4.92 -8.82 6.52
N PHE A 38 -3.74 -9.16 7.06
CA PHE A 38 -3.53 -9.25 8.50
C PHE A 38 -3.71 -7.90 9.20
N PHE A 39 -3.31 -6.81 8.55
CA PHE A 39 -3.48 -5.47 9.10
C PHE A 39 -4.97 -5.09 9.19
N ILE A 40 -5.77 -5.38 8.15
CA ILE A 40 -7.24 -5.20 8.17
C ILE A 40 -7.87 -6.02 9.30
N ALA A 41 -7.49 -7.29 9.43
CA ALA A 41 -7.98 -8.13 10.53
C ALA A 41 -7.64 -7.55 11.91
N GLY A 42 -6.40 -7.06 12.06
CA GLY A 42 -5.97 -6.38 13.29
C GLY A 42 -6.78 -5.12 13.59
N MET A 43 -7.08 -4.30 12.59
CA MET A 43 -7.93 -3.12 12.77
C MET A 43 -9.33 -3.49 13.27
N PHE A 44 -9.96 -4.51 12.69
CA PHE A 44 -11.29 -4.95 13.12
C PHE A 44 -11.28 -5.61 14.51
N ILE A 45 -10.23 -6.31 14.87
CA ILE A 45 -10.08 -6.87 16.24
C ILE A 45 -9.96 -5.75 17.28
N THR A 46 -9.22 -4.69 16.95
CA THR A 46 -8.92 -3.59 17.88
C THR A 46 -10.09 -2.60 18.02
N TYR A 47 -10.69 -2.19 16.89
CA TYR A 47 -11.70 -1.11 16.87
C TYR A 47 -13.13 -1.61 16.64
N GLY A 48 -13.30 -2.90 16.35
CA GLY A 48 -14.57 -3.44 15.89
C GLY A 48 -14.86 -3.13 14.43
N VAL A 49 -15.99 -3.64 13.97
CA VAL A 49 -16.48 -3.44 12.60
C VAL A 49 -17.59 -2.38 12.63
N SER A 50 -17.42 -1.29 11.90
CA SER A 50 -18.43 -0.26 11.74
C SER A 50 -18.93 -0.16 10.30
N THR A 51 -20.13 0.37 10.12
CA THR A 51 -20.70 0.63 8.80
C THR A 51 -19.85 1.64 8.02
N ILE A 52 -19.35 2.69 8.70
CA ILE A 52 -18.52 3.74 8.08
C ILE A 52 -17.21 3.15 7.62
N SER A 53 -16.53 2.34 8.45
CA SER A 53 -15.26 1.71 8.09
C SER A 53 -15.41 0.77 6.88
N ILE A 54 -16.51 0.01 6.79
CA ILE A 54 -16.80 -0.85 5.64
C ILE A 54 -17.05 -0.01 4.38
N ILE A 55 -17.91 1.01 4.46
CA ILE A 55 -18.23 1.86 3.31
C ILE A 55 -16.96 2.52 2.77
N CYS A 56 -16.17 3.17 3.63
CA CYS A 56 -14.92 3.81 3.22
C CYS A 56 -13.94 2.80 2.59
N GLY A 57 -13.82 1.60 3.16
CA GLY A 57 -12.99 0.53 2.63
C GLY A 57 -13.44 0.08 1.23
N VAL A 58 -14.72 -0.22 1.06
CA VAL A 58 -15.29 -0.68 -0.22
C VAL A 58 -15.14 0.40 -1.30
N VAL A 59 -15.43 1.66 -0.97
CA VAL A 59 -15.23 2.80 -1.88
C VAL A 59 -13.76 2.90 -2.31
N GLY A 60 -12.83 2.75 -1.35
CA GLY A 60 -11.39 2.68 -1.65
C GLY A 60 -11.07 1.54 -2.63
N ALA A 61 -11.50 0.32 -2.31
CA ALA A 61 -11.23 -0.86 -3.15
C ALA A 61 -11.78 -0.71 -4.59
N ILE A 62 -12.98 -0.15 -4.74
CA ILE A 62 -13.58 0.12 -6.07
C ILE A 62 -12.78 1.21 -6.82
N GLY A 63 -12.16 2.14 -6.11
CA GLY A 63 -11.29 3.18 -6.70
C GLY A 63 -10.00 2.64 -7.32
N ALA A 64 -9.53 1.46 -6.92
CA ALA A 64 -8.25 0.92 -7.37
C ALA A 64 -8.15 0.66 -8.88
N PRO A 65 -9.11 0.02 -9.55
CA PRO A 65 -9.07 -0.13 -11.01
C PRO A 65 -8.99 1.22 -11.73
N PHE A 66 -9.72 2.23 -11.23
CA PHE A 66 -9.69 3.57 -11.80
C PHE A 66 -8.32 4.24 -11.62
N SER A 67 -7.69 4.05 -10.46
CA SER A 67 -6.34 4.58 -10.21
C SER A 67 -5.31 3.93 -11.13
N CYS A 68 -5.39 2.64 -11.40
CA CYS A 68 -4.53 1.95 -12.36
C CYS A 68 -4.73 2.48 -13.80
N ILE A 69 -5.99 2.63 -14.24
CA ILE A 69 -6.31 3.21 -15.56
C ILE A 69 -5.79 4.66 -15.66
N LEU A 70 -5.95 5.44 -14.60
CA LEU A 70 -5.48 6.83 -14.55
C LEU A 70 -3.95 6.88 -14.64
N THR A 71 -3.25 5.99 -13.95
CA THR A 71 -1.79 5.86 -14.00
C THR A 71 -1.31 5.49 -15.41
N GLU A 72 -2.00 4.56 -16.09
CA GLU A 72 -1.70 4.24 -17.50
C GLU A 72 -1.86 5.48 -18.40
N LYS A 73 -2.93 6.24 -18.23
CA LYS A 73 -3.22 7.41 -19.08
C LYS A 73 -2.32 8.60 -18.82
N LEU A 74 -2.10 8.95 -17.54
CA LEU A 74 -1.35 10.16 -17.17
C LEU A 74 0.17 9.95 -17.22
N PHE A 75 0.65 8.79 -16.78
CA PHE A 75 2.08 8.51 -16.67
C PHE A 75 2.59 7.51 -17.70
N LYS A 76 1.71 7.10 -18.64
CA LYS A 76 2.05 6.09 -19.69
C LYS A 76 2.60 4.80 -19.07
N ALA A 77 2.04 4.40 -17.91
CA ALA A 77 2.45 3.19 -17.24
C ALA A 77 2.11 1.95 -18.08
N ASN A 78 3.04 1.01 -18.16
CA ASN A 78 2.83 -0.27 -18.85
C ASN A 78 2.86 -1.41 -17.83
N PHE A 79 1.69 -1.78 -17.31
CA PHE A 79 1.55 -2.90 -16.38
C PHE A 79 1.72 -4.27 -17.05
N GLY A 80 1.50 -4.37 -18.36
CA GLY A 80 1.67 -5.61 -19.11
C GLY A 80 0.98 -6.81 -18.45
N LYS A 81 1.75 -7.88 -18.22
CA LYS A 81 1.27 -9.13 -17.59
C LYS A 81 0.97 -8.98 -16.09
N ASP A 82 1.48 -7.93 -15.46
CA ASP A 82 1.33 -7.69 -14.02
C ASP A 82 0.14 -6.80 -13.68
N LYS A 83 -0.67 -6.41 -14.68
CA LYS A 83 -1.84 -5.55 -14.50
C LYS A 83 -2.84 -6.11 -13.50
N LEU A 84 -3.19 -7.39 -13.61
CA LEU A 84 -4.16 -8.02 -12.73
C LEU A 84 -3.68 -8.04 -11.27
N ILE A 85 -2.44 -8.47 -11.03
CA ILE A 85 -1.89 -8.52 -9.68
C ILE A 85 -1.74 -7.11 -9.09
N SER A 86 -1.40 -6.11 -9.91
CA SER A 86 -1.33 -4.71 -9.50
C SER A 86 -2.71 -4.18 -9.08
N ILE A 87 -3.77 -4.48 -9.83
CA ILE A 87 -5.15 -4.10 -9.49
C ILE A 87 -5.56 -4.76 -8.17
N VAL A 88 -5.36 -6.07 -8.03
CA VAL A 88 -5.74 -6.82 -6.80
C VAL A 88 -5.00 -6.26 -5.59
N TYR A 89 -3.69 -6.06 -5.71
CA TYR A 89 -2.87 -5.50 -4.65
C TYR A 89 -3.32 -4.09 -4.26
N THR A 90 -3.49 -3.20 -5.25
CA THR A 90 -3.95 -1.82 -5.00
C THR A 90 -5.35 -1.79 -4.40
N SER A 91 -6.24 -2.72 -4.79
CA SER A 91 -7.59 -2.83 -4.20
C SER A 91 -7.53 -3.14 -2.71
N VAL A 92 -6.68 -4.09 -2.30
CA VAL A 92 -6.54 -4.43 -0.87
C VAL A 92 -5.85 -3.31 -0.09
N LEU A 93 -4.88 -2.64 -0.67
CA LEU A 93 -4.21 -1.49 -0.04
C LEU A 93 -5.18 -0.32 0.13
N MET A 94 -5.98 0.01 -0.90
CA MET A 94 -6.98 1.07 -0.82
C MET A 94 -8.15 0.69 0.10
N LEU A 95 -8.53 -0.60 0.16
CA LEU A 95 -9.46 -1.12 1.15
C LEU A 95 -8.95 -0.85 2.58
N ALA A 96 -7.71 -1.23 2.87
CA ALA A 96 -7.09 -1.02 4.19
C ALA A 96 -7.00 0.47 4.55
N THR A 97 -6.63 1.32 3.58
CA THR A 97 -6.58 2.78 3.76
C THR A 97 -7.97 3.36 4.02
N GLY A 98 -8.98 2.93 3.27
CA GLY A 98 -10.37 3.35 3.47
C GLY A 98 -10.93 2.90 4.82
N ILE A 99 -10.68 1.64 5.24
CA ILE A 99 -11.07 1.14 6.56
C ILE A 99 -10.41 2.00 7.65
N SER A 100 -9.13 2.31 7.54
CA SER A 100 -8.43 3.14 8.53
C SER A 100 -9.00 4.57 8.60
N LEU A 101 -9.43 5.14 7.46
CA LEU A 101 -10.16 6.41 7.42
C LEU A 101 -11.51 6.30 8.14
N GLY A 102 -12.30 5.27 7.84
CA GLY A 102 -13.60 5.05 8.47
C GLY A 102 -13.48 4.90 9.99
N ILE A 103 -12.47 4.16 10.47
CA ILE A 103 -12.16 4.04 11.89
C ILE A 103 -11.78 5.42 12.49
N ALA A 104 -10.99 6.22 11.78
CA ALA A 104 -10.64 7.56 12.26
C ALA A 104 -11.88 8.47 12.37
N ILE A 105 -12.82 8.39 11.43
CA ILE A 105 -14.08 9.12 11.49
C ILE A 105 -14.91 8.67 12.69
N ASP A 106 -15.09 7.36 12.89
CA ASP A 106 -15.88 6.80 14.00
C ASP A 106 -15.33 7.19 15.37
N ASN A 107 -14.00 7.29 15.49
CA ASN A 107 -13.32 7.68 16.72
C ASN A 107 -13.06 9.20 16.81
N SER A 108 -13.76 10.01 16.01
CA SER A 108 -13.61 11.48 16.01
C SER A 108 -12.17 11.95 15.83
N PHE A 109 -11.40 11.21 15.01
CA PHE A 109 -9.98 11.46 14.74
C PHE A 109 -9.10 11.49 16.02
N ASP A 110 -9.34 10.58 16.95
CA ASP A 110 -8.43 10.40 18.07
C ASP A 110 -6.99 10.13 17.59
N LEU A 111 -6.01 10.38 18.44
CA LEU A 111 -4.60 10.34 18.04
C LEU A 111 -4.18 8.99 17.46
N SER A 112 -4.65 7.88 18.02
CA SER A 112 -4.29 6.52 17.57
C SER A 112 -4.83 6.23 16.16
N SER A 113 -6.14 6.46 15.94
CA SER A 113 -6.79 6.22 14.65
C SER A 113 -6.29 7.17 13.57
N LEU A 114 -6.04 8.44 13.92
CA LEU A 114 -5.50 9.44 13.00
C LEU A 114 -4.08 9.09 12.54
N VAL A 115 -3.19 8.75 13.46
CA VAL A 115 -1.80 8.34 13.14
C VAL A 115 -1.80 7.11 12.25
N ARG A 116 -2.70 6.15 12.51
CA ARG A 116 -2.86 4.95 11.67
C ARG A 116 -3.34 5.29 10.27
N PHE A 117 -4.36 6.15 10.14
CA PHE A 117 -4.85 6.58 8.83
C PHE A 117 -3.76 7.32 8.04
N ILE A 118 -3.04 8.26 8.66
CA ILE A 118 -1.93 8.97 8.02
C ILE A 118 -0.84 7.98 7.57
N GLY A 119 -0.49 7.01 8.42
CA GLY A 119 0.45 5.95 8.08
C GLY A 119 0.02 5.15 6.84
N MET A 120 -1.26 4.74 6.77
CA MET A 120 -1.81 4.03 5.60
C MET A 120 -1.85 4.91 4.34
N ALA A 121 -2.19 6.18 4.47
CA ALA A 121 -2.20 7.12 3.34
C ALA A 121 -0.78 7.35 2.79
N LEU A 122 0.22 7.47 3.65
CA LEU A 122 1.63 7.56 3.25
C LEU A 122 2.13 6.27 2.60
N PHE A 123 1.70 5.11 3.10
CA PHE A 123 2.02 3.83 2.48
C PHE A 123 1.43 3.75 1.06
N LEU A 124 0.16 4.11 0.88
CA LEU A 124 -0.47 4.20 -0.43
C LEU A 124 0.28 5.17 -1.35
N GLY A 125 0.70 6.32 -0.83
CA GLY A 125 1.52 7.29 -1.56
C GLY A 125 2.87 6.73 -1.99
N SER A 126 3.55 5.99 -1.10
CA SER A 126 4.82 5.33 -1.44
C SER A 126 4.64 4.32 -2.56
N ASP A 127 3.57 3.54 -2.53
CA ASP A 127 3.29 2.54 -3.56
C ASP A 127 2.89 3.15 -4.89
N ALA A 128 2.24 4.31 -4.90
CA ALA A 128 2.00 5.07 -6.12
C ALA A 128 3.33 5.51 -6.77
N VAL A 129 4.32 5.93 -5.98
CA VAL A 129 5.66 6.25 -6.48
C VAL A 129 6.39 4.98 -6.92
N LEU A 130 6.25 3.88 -6.18
CA LEU A 130 6.82 2.59 -6.54
C LEU A 130 6.27 2.07 -7.88
N ALA A 131 4.96 2.15 -8.08
CA ALA A 131 4.33 1.79 -9.35
C ALA A 131 4.88 2.63 -10.52
N LYS A 132 5.12 3.92 -10.30
CA LYS A 132 5.75 4.79 -11.29
C LYS A 132 7.18 4.33 -11.62
N ILE A 133 7.97 3.95 -10.62
CA ILE A 133 9.35 3.43 -10.78
C ILE A 133 9.36 2.13 -11.61
N TYR A 134 8.38 1.23 -11.38
CA TYR A 134 8.36 -0.08 -12.01
C TYR A 134 7.73 -0.09 -13.39
N PHE A 135 6.67 0.70 -13.60
CA PHE A 135 5.81 0.59 -14.78
C PHE A 135 5.89 1.78 -15.75
N CYS A 136 6.59 2.87 -15.39
CA CYS A 136 6.76 4.02 -16.28
C CYS A 136 8.22 4.13 -16.75
N GLU A 137 8.42 4.28 -18.06
CA GLU A 137 9.77 4.45 -18.61
C GLU A 137 10.45 5.72 -18.09
N GLY A 138 11.74 5.62 -17.80
CA GLY A 138 12.55 6.75 -17.33
C GLY A 138 12.25 7.24 -15.91
N GLN A 139 11.32 6.61 -15.20
CA GLN A 139 10.93 7.05 -13.85
C GLN A 139 11.73 6.36 -12.72
N ASN A 140 12.60 5.40 -13.03
CA ASN A 140 13.53 4.82 -12.05
C ASN A 140 14.70 5.79 -11.80
N THR A 141 14.39 6.96 -11.22
CA THR A 141 15.34 8.00 -10.88
C THR A 141 15.71 7.93 -9.40
N ARG A 142 16.92 8.43 -9.05
CA ARG A 142 17.33 8.53 -7.63
C ARG A 142 16.33 9.30 -6.79
N VAL A 143 15.74 10.36 -7.35
CA VAL A 143 14.74 11.19 -6.64
C VAL A 143 13.50 10.37 -6.32
N ASN A 144 12.92 9.65 -7.30
CA ASN A 144 11.74 8.82 -7.07
C ASN A 144 12.03 7.70 -6.06
N VAL A 145 13.21 7.08 -6.13
CA VAL A 145 13.60 6.04 -5.16
C VAL A 145 13.71 6.63 -3.75
N VAL A 146 14.32 7.80 -3.57
CA VAL A 146 14.42 8.46 -2.26
C VAL A 146 13.03 8.84 -1.73
N ILE A 147 12.15 9.41 -2.57
CA ILE A 147 10.78 9.77 -2.18
C ILE A 147 10.00 8.52 -1.76
N ASN A 148 10.09 7.44 -2.54
CA ASN A 148 9.43 6.18 -2.21
C ASN A 148 9.85 5.67 -0.83
N HIS A 149 11.15 5.56 -0.58
CA HIS A 149 11.66 5.07 0.71
C HIS A 149 11.31 6.01 1.88
N ALA A 150 11.38 7.32 1.68
CA ALA A 150 11.03 8.29 2.72
C ALA A 150 9.55 8.15 3.13
N LEU A 151 8.63 8.06 2.15
CA LEU A 151 7.21 7.84 2.41
C LEU A 151 6.96 6.48 3.09
N TYR A 152 7.62 5.43 2.60
CA TYR A 152 7.49 4.08 3.11
C TYR A 152 7.94 3.96 4.57
N TYR A 153 9.16 4.44 4.88
CA TYR A 153 9.67 4.34 6.26
C TYR A 153 8.88 5.23 7.23
N LEU A 154 8.44 6.40 6.79
CA LEU A 154 7.56 7.25 7.60
C LEU A 154 6.21 6.55 7.84
N ALA A 155 5.63 5.92 6.82
CA ALA A 155 4.41 5.14 6.96
C ALA A 155 4.58 4.00 7.98
N GLN A 156 5.64 3.20 7.83
CA GLN A 156 5.94 2.09 8.76
C GLN A 156 6.14 2.57 10.20
N PHE A 157 6.84 3.69 10.39
CA PHE A 157 7.02 4.30 11.70
C PHE A 157 5.68 4.71 12.33
N LEU A 158 4.81 5.40 11.59
CA LEU A 158 3.50 5.81 12.08
C LEU A 158 2.59 4.61 12.36
N LEU A 159 2.58 3.61 11.49
CA LEU A 159 1.81 2.39 11.70
C LEU A 159 2.27 1.63 12.95
N ALA A 160 3.58 1.52 13.16
CA ALA A 160 4.13 0.93 14.38
C ALA A 160 3.77 1.75 15.62
N THR A 161 3.94 3.08 15.56
CA THR A 161 3.60 3.98 16.67
C THR A 161 2.12 3.90 17.04
N SER A 162 1.22 3.76 16.05
CA SER A 162 -0.21 3.65 16.31
C SER A 162 -0.59 2.45 17.18
N LEU A 163 0.27 1.43 17.29
CA LEU A 163 0.04 0.26 18.15
C LEU A 163 0.31 0.55 19.64
N PHE A 164 0.97 1.65 19.97
CA PHE A 164 1.31 2.04 21.34
C PHE A 164 0.48 3.22 21.85
N LEU A 165 -0.45 3.72 21.04
CA LEU A 165 -1.29 4.89 21.36
C LEU A 165 -2.69 4.50 21.88
N PHE A 166 -2.87 3.26 22.35
CA PHE A 166 -4.12 2.77 22.94
C PHE A 166 -4.23 3.13 24.41
#